data_d27a7689d0a6cf3696aa31ad2959462c
#
_entry.id   d27a7689d0a6cf3696aa31ad2959462c
#
_cell.length_a   1.000
_cell.length_b   1.000
_cell.length_c   1.000
_cell.angle_alpha   90.00
_cell.angle_beta   90.00
_cell.angle_gamma   90.00
#
_symmetry.space_group_name_H-M   'P 1'
#
loop_
_entity.id
_entity.type
_entity.pdbx_description
1 polymer ?
#
loop_
_entity_poly.entity_id
_entity_poly.type
_entity_poly.pdbx_seq_one_letter_code
_entity_poly.pdbx_strand_id
1 'polypeptide(L)'
;MKRLVPLLSEGDIIIDGGNSHYKETEKVNSQLNKKNIHFLGMGISGGDKGALKGPSLMLGGDKESYKFVANDLENISAKSVDGRPCCAYLGNLGSGHFVKMIHNGIEYAEMQLIAEIFSLLMETFEGKINYVQKELESWLFLIKE
;
A
#
# COMPACT_ATOMS: atom_id res chain seq x y z
N MET A 1 12.59 14.29 9.13
CA MET A 1 12.80 14.10 10.60
C MET A 1 13.54 15.25 11.29
N LYS A 2 14.75 15.70 10.87
CA LYS A 2 15.51 16.77 11.60
C LYS A 2 14.73 18.07 11.84
N ARG A 3 13.85 18.46 10.92
CA ARG A 3 13.03 19.70 11.01
C ARG A 3 11.72 19.50 11.76
N LEU A 4 11.18 18.27 11.78
CA LEU A 4 9.89 17.96 12.40
C LEU A 4 10.03 17.68 13.90
N VAL A 5 11.01 16.86 14.28
CA VAL A 5 11.19 16.41 15.67
C VAL A 5 11.24 17.54 16.71
N PRO A 6 11.86 18.70 16.44
CA PRO A 6 11.86 19.83 17.40
C PRO A 6 10.49 20.47 17.65
N LEU A 7 9.49 20.15 16.80
CA LEU A 7 8.12 20.69 16.90
C LEU A 7 7.16 19.72 17.59
N LEU A 8 7.65 18.55 18.00
CA LEU A 8 6.85 17.48 18.57
C LEU A 8 7.08 17.39 20.08
N SER A 9 6.06 16.92 20.75
CA SER A 9 6.05 16.64 22.19
C SER A 9 6.12 15.14 22.44
N GLU A 10 6.51 14.78 23.65
CA GLU A 10 6.45 13.42 24.14
C GLU A 10 5.00 12.88 24.06
N GLY A 11 4.84 11.67 23.55
CA GLY A 11 3.54 11.03 23.32
C GLY A 11 2.92 11.32 21.94
N ASP A 12 3.49 12.23 21.15
CA ASP A 12 3.02 12.45 19.77
C ASP A 12 3.22 11.20 18.91
N ILE A 13 2.31 11.01 17.95
CA ILE A 13 2.34 9.89 17.00
C ILE A 13 2.63 10.43 15.60
N ILE A 14 3.71 9.97 14.98
CA ILE A 14 4.00 10.23 13.57
C ILE A 14 3.57 9.02 12.75
N ILE A 15 2.82 9.25 11.68
CA ILE A 15 2.48 8.23 10.69
C ILE A 15 3.20 8.57 9.38
N ASP A 16 4.12 7.71 8.95
CA ASP A 16 4.80 7.83 7.66
C ASP A 16 4.02 7.04 6.59
N GLY A 17 3.27 7.75 5.76
CA GLY A 17 2.51 7.20 4.63
C GLY A 17 3.27 7.24 3.30
N GLY A 18 4.55 7.54 3.29
CA GLY A 18 5.40 7.50 2.10
C GLY A 18 5.78 6.06 1.69
N ASN A 19 6.36 5.91 0.49
CA ASN A 19 6.98 4.63 0.08
C ASN A 19 8.39 4.49 0.66
N SER A 20 8.50 4.62 1.97
CA SER A 20 9.78 4.53 2.68
C SER A 20 10.29 3.09 2.72
N HIS A 21 11.61 2.94 2.61
CA HIS A 21 12.22 1.62 2.76
C HIS A 21 12.10 1.14 4.21
N TYR A 22 11.60 -0.07 4.43
CA TYR A 22 11.28 -0.60 5.77
C TYR A 22 12.44 -0.53 6.78
N LYS A 23 13.69 -0.75 6.34
CA LYS A 23 14.88 -0.62 7.21
C LYS A 23 15.15 0.82 7.66
N GLU A 24 14.82 1.80 6.84
CA GLU A 24 14.91 3.22 7.24
C GLU A 24 13.79 3.58 8.23
N THR A 25 12.61 3.02 8.04
CA THR A 25 11.48 3.11 8.99
C THR A 25 11.90 2.60 10.37
N GLU A 26 12.58 1.46 10.43
CA GLU A 26 13.08 0.88 11.68
C GLU A 26 14.10 1.79 12.38
N LYS A 27 15.03 2.38 11.62
CA LYS A 27 16.01 3.34 12.15
C LYS A 27 15.35 4.60 12.72
N VAL A 28 14.38 5.15 11.98
CA VAL A 28 13.61 6.33 12.41
C VAL A 28 12.82 6.02 13.67
N ASN A 29 12.12 4.90 13.71
CA ASN A 29 11.37 4.43 14.88
C ASN A 29 12.29 4.35 16.12
N SER A 30 13.45 3.70 15.98
CA SER A 30 14.42 3.56 17.08
C SER A 30 14.96 4.91 17.60
N GLN A 31 15.06 5.92 16.72
CA GLN A 31 15.49 7.27 17.11
C GLN A 31 14.40 8.05 17.84
N LEU A 32 13.14 7.91 17.38
CA LEU A 32 11.99 8.63 17.94
C LEU A 32 11.57 8.03 19.30
N ASN A 33 11.61 6.71 19.45
CA ASN A 33 11.32 6.05 20.71
C ASN A 33 12.22 6.51 21.87
N LYS A 34 13.48 6.91 21.58
CA LYS A 34 14.38 7.50 22.59
C LYS A 34 13.90 8.86 23.13
N LYS A 35 12.93 9.45 22.45
CA LYS A 35 12.31 10.74 22.81
C LYS A 35 10.85 10.59 23.20
N ASN A 36 10.39 9.35 23.44
CA ASN A 36 9.01 9.01 23.71
C ASN A 36 8.03 9.55 22.63
N ILE A 37 8.49 9.65 21.37
CA ILE A 37 7.66 9.96 20.20
C ILE A 37 7.39 8.65 19.47
N HIS A 38 6.13 8.37 19.23
CA HIS A 38 5.67 7.15 18.58
C HIS A 38 5.78 7.27 17.06
N PHE A 39 6.04 6.14 16.39
CA PHE A 39 6.20 6.13 14.93
C PHE A 39 5.53 4.90 14.32
N LEU A 40 4.65 5.14 13.35
CA LEU A 40 3.99 4.11 12.57
C LEU A 40 4.39 4.26 11.09
N GLY A 41 4.91 3.20 10.50
CA GLY A 41 5.13 3.10 9.06
C GLY A 41 3.86 2.56 8.39
N MET A 42 3.31 3.29 7.42
CA MET A 42 2.05 2.94 6.78
C MET A 42 2.22 2.78 5.27
N GLY A 43 2.16 1.54 4.78
CA GLY A 43 2.01 1.28 3.37
C GLY A 43 0.60 1.65 2.89
N ILE A 44 0.51 2.39 1.79
CA ILE A 44 -0.76 2.85 1.20
C ILE A 44 -0.87 2.29 -0.20
N SER A 45 -2.02 1.68 -0.55
CA SER A 45 -2.31 1.19 -1.89
C SER A 45 -3.69 1.64 -2.36
N GLY A 46 -3.83 1.86 -3.68
CA GLY A 46 -5.10 2.25 -4.30
C GLY A 46 -4.96 3.32 -5.40
N GLY A 47 -3.77 3.88 -5.60
CA GLY A 47 -3.53 4.95 -6.57
C GLY A 47 -4.42 6.18 -6.34
N ASP A 48 -4.64 6.98 -7.39
CA ASP A 48 -5.46 8.21 -7.34
C ASP A 48 -6.90 7.93 -6.91
N LYS A 49 -7.48 6.83 -7.39
CA LYS A 49 -8.85 6.43 -7.02
C LYS A 49 -8.94 6.03 -5.55
N GLY A 50 -7.95 5.30 -5.05
CA GLY A 50 -7.85 4.93 -3.65
C GLY A 50 -7.67 6.15 -2.75
N ALA A 51 -6.83 7.11 -3.14
CA ALA A 51 -6.66 8.36 -2.40
C ALA A 51 -7.98 9.14 -2.24
N LEU A 52 -8.85 9.10 -3.25
CA LEU A 52 -10.14 9.79 -3.24
C LEU A 52 -11.26 9.01 -2.52
N LYS A 53 -11.30 7.69 -2.67
CA LYS A 53 -12.44 6.84 -2.26
C LYS A 53 -12.16 5.94 -1.06
N GLY A 54 -10.95 5.93 -0.57
CA GLY A 54 -10.43 5.08 0.49
C GLY A 54 -9.33 4.14 -0.01
N PRO A 55 -8.13 4.24 0.56
CA PRO A 55 -7.01 3.36 0.24
C PRO A 55 -7.03 2.07 1.06
N SER A 56 -6.22 1.09 0.66
CA SER A 56 -5.81 0.00 1.53
C SER A 56 -4.61 0.45 2.38
N LEU A 57 -4.68 0.23 3.70
CA LEU A 57 -3.72 0.71 4.68
C LEU A 57 -3.02 -0.44 5.41
N MET A 58 -1.70 -0.45 5.38
CA MET A 58 -0.83 -1.50 5.91
C MET A 58 0.04 -0.91 7.02
N LEU A 59 -0.35 -1.09 8.29
CA LEU A 59 0.29 -0.43 9.43
C LEU A 59 1.36 -1.31 10.08
N GLY A 60 2.50 -0.71 10.36
CA GLY A 60 3.57 -1.30 11.16
C GLY A 60 4.13 -0.32 12.17
N GLY A 61 4.62 -0.82 13.31
CA GLY A 61 5.17 0.01 14.36
C GLY A 61 4.67 -0.42 15.75
N ASP A 62 4.64 0.50 16.70
CA ASP A 62 4.16 0.22 18.04
C ASP A 62 2.65 -0.07 18.06
N LYS A 63 2.29 -1.23 18.62
CA LYS A 63 0.89 -1.69 18.66
C LYS A 63 -0.01 -0.82 19.53
N GLU A 64 0.50 -0.30 20.63
CA GLU A 64 -0.29 0.56 21.51
C GLU A 64 -0.59 1.89 20.81
N SER A 65 0.41 2.48 20.14
CA SER A 65 0.22 3.69 19.34
C SER A 65 -0.78 3.47 18.19
N TYR A 66 -0.77 2.29 17.54
CA TYR A 66 -1.76 1.96 16.52
C TYR A 66 -3.20 2.01 17.06
N LYS A 67 -3.45 1.54 18.29
CA LYS A 67 -4.80 1.55 18.88
C LYS A 67 -5.41 2.95 18.98
N PHE A 68 -4.60 3.99 19.19
CA PHE A 68 -5.09 5.36 19.26
C PHE A 68 -5.59 5.90 17.92
N VAL A 69 -5.04 5.43 16.81
CA VAL A 69 -5.34 5.93 15.46
C VAL A 69 -6.14 4.93 14.61
N ALA A 70 -6.36 3.71 15.11
CA ALA A 70 -6.98 2.62 14.38
C ALA A 70 -8.34 3.00 13.81
N ASN A 71 -9.22 3.54 14.65
CA ASN A 71 -10.58 3.91 14.24
C ASN A 71 -10.60 4.97 13.12
N ASP A 72 -9.74 5.96 13.20
CA ASP A 72 -9.65 7.02 12.17
C ASP A 72 -9.13 6.45 10.86
N LEU A 73 -8.09 5.60 10.91
CA LEU A 73 -7.51 4.95 9.74
C LEU A 73 -8.49 3.95 9.12
N GLU A 74 -9.18 3.18 9.92
CA GLU A 74 -10.24 2.29 9.45
C GLU A 74 -11.36 3.06 8.76
N ASN A 75 -11.77 4.21 9.29
CA ASN A 75 -12.84 5.03 8.70
C ASN A 75 -12.48 5.57 7.32
N ILE A 76 -11.23 6.00 7.10
CA ILE A 76 -10.77 6.54 5.82
C ILE A 76 -10.35 5.45 4.81
N SER A 77 -10.19 4.20 5.25
CA SER A 77 -9.81 3.10 4.38
C SER A 77 -10.95 2.63 3.47
N ALA A 78 -10.61 1.99 2.36
CA ALA A 78 -11.55 1.24 1.55
C ALA A 78 -12.29 0.20 2.39
N LYS A 79 -13.48 -0.22 1.93
CA LYS A 79 -14.23 -1.31 2.53
C LYS A 79 -14.28 -2.49 1.55
N SER A 80 -14.10 -3.68 2.08
CA SER A 80 -14.30 -4.92 1.34
C SER A 80 -15.81 -5.16 1.09
N VAL A 81 -16.13 -6.15 0.28
CA VAL A 81 -17.53 -6.48 -0.09
C VAL A 81 -18.41 -6.76 1.14
N ASP A 82 -17.83 -7.33 2.18
CA ASP A 82 -18.50 -7.61 3.46
C ASP A 82 -18.46 -6.43 4.47
N GLY A 83 -18.01 -5.25 4.03
CA GLY A 83 -18.00 -4.02 4.81
C GLY A 83 -16.80 -3.87 5.75
N ARG A 84 -15.87 -4.83 5.81
CA ARG A 84 -14.69 -4.72 6.65
C ARG A 84 -13.70 -3.67 6.11
N PRO A 85 -13.07 -2.86 6.97
CA PRO A 85 -12.08 -1.90 6.54
C PRO A 85 -10.83 -2.58 5.95
N CYS A 86 -10.32 -2.06 4.85
CA CYS A 86 -9.04 -2.46 4.26
C CYS A 86 -7.88 -1.76 4.99
N CYS A 87 -7.85 -1.90 6.31
CA CYS A 87 -6.83 -1.35 7.19
C CYS A 87 -6.40 -2.44 8.18
N ALA A 88 -5.10 -2.70 8.28
CA ALA A 88 -4.61 -3.76 9.16
C ALA A 88 -3.28 -3.39 9.82
N TYR A 89 -3.16 -3.74 11.11
CA TYR A 89 -1.88 -3.77 11.79
C TYR A 89 -1.14 -5.07 11.45
N LEU A 90 0.03 -4.96 10.85
CA LEU A 90 0.79 -6.08 10.29
C LEU A 90 1.98 -6.51 11.14
N GLY A 91 2.28 -5.78 12.20
CA GLY A 91 3.38 -6.12 13.10
C GLY A 91 4.22 -4.92 13.51
N ASN A 92 5.31 -5.21 14.21
CA ASN A 92 6.22 -4.20 14.76
C ASN A 92 7.10 -3.56 13.67
N LEU A 93 7.77 -2.48 14.05
CA LEU A 93 8.83 -1.81 13.28
C LEU A 93 8.38 -1.43 11.85
N GLY A 94 9.17 -1.80 10.84
CA GLY A 94 8.93 -1.47 9.44
C GLY A 94 7.95 -2.39 8.69
N SER A 95 7.19 -3.26 9.39
CA SER A 95 6.33 -4.28 8.76
C SER A 95 5.32 -3.73 7.75
N GLY A 96 4.72 -2.56 8.01
CA GLY A 96 3.79 -1.94 7.06
C GLY A 96 4.44 -1.61 5.72
N HIS A 97 5.58 -0.95 5.75
CA HIS A 97 6.35 -0.66 4.53
C HIS A 97 6.94 -1.92 3.88
N PHE A 98 7.32 -2.92 4.68
CA PHE A 98 7.79 -4.21 4.14
C PHE A 98 6.69 -4.91 3.35
N VAL A 99 5.49 -5.02 3.91
CA VAL A 99 4.35 -5.65 3.21
C VAL A 99 3.98 -4.85 1.96
N LYS A 100 3.98 -3.52 2.02
CA LYS A 100 3.74 -2.69 0.83
C LYS A 100 4.82 -2.90 -0.25
N MET A 101 6.06 -3.08 0.12
CA MET A 101 7.15 -3.40 -0.82
C MET A 101 6.89 -4.75 -1.52
N ILE A 102 6.49 -5.78 -0.77
CA ILE A 102 6.15 -7.10 -1.34
C ILE A 102 4.93 -6.99 -2.25
N HIS A 103 3.87 -6.30 -1.81
CA HIS A 103 2.69 -6.02 -2.63
C HIS A 103 3.07 -5.40 -3.98
N ASN A 104 3.89 -4.33 -3.96
CA ASN A 104 4.32 -3.68 -5.19
C ASN A 104 5.19 -4.60 -6.08
N GLY A 105 6.02 -5.43 -5.48
CA GLY A 105 6.83 -6.40 -6.23
C GLY A 105 5.96 -7.38 -7.01
N ILE A 106 4.89 -7.90 -6.40
CA ILE A 106 3.92 -8.79 -7.04
C ILE A 106 3.13 -8.04 -8.12
N GLU A 107 2.56 -6.89 -7.78
CA GLU A 107 1.78 -6.05 -8.69
C GLU A 107 2.57 -5.68 -9.96
N TYR A 108 3.83 -5.30 -9.84
CA TYR A 108 4.66 -4.95 -10.98
C TYR A 108 5.00 -6.16 -11.85
N ALA A 109 5.17 -7.36 -11.25
CA ALA A 109 5.34 -8.59 -12.01
C ALA A 109 4.07 -8.92 -12.82
N GLU A 110 2.89 -8.79 -12.23
CA GLU A 110 1.60 -8.98 -12.92
C GLU A 110 1.44 -7.97 -14.07
N MET A 111 1.73 -6.69 -13.82
CA MET A 111 1.68 -5.65 -14.86
C MET A 111 2.64 -5.94 -16.02
N GLN A 112 3.85 -6.45 -15.72
CA GLN A 112 4.81 -6.82 -16.76
C GLN A 112 4.31 -8.00 -17.60
N LEU A 113 3.75 -9.03 -16.99
CA LEU A 113 3.15 -10.17 -17.70
C LEU A 113 2.03 -9.72 -18.62
N ILE A 114 1.15 -8.85 -18.17
CA ILE A 114 0.06 -8.27 -18.99
C ILE A 114 0.63 -7.49 -20.17
N ALA A 115 1.67 -6.67 -19.95
CA ALA A 115 2.31 -5.89 -21.00
C ALA A 115 2.97 -6.78 -22.06
N GLU A 116 3.62 -7.87 -21.66
CA GLU A 116 4.23 -8.84 -22.57
C GLU A 116 3.17 -9.56 -23.41
N ILE A 117 2.10 -10.04 -22.80
CA ILE A 117 0.98 -10.66 -23.50
C ILE A 117 0.36 -9.67 -24.51
N PHE A 118 0.13 -8.43 -24.10
CA PHE A 118 -0.37 -7.40 -24.97
C PHE A 118 0.54 -7.19 -26.19
N SER A 119 1.85 -7.13 -25.99
CA SER A 119 2.84 -6.99 -27.06
C SER A 119 2.81 -8.16 -28.05
N LEU A 120 2.73 -9.40 -27.53
CA LEU A 120 2.61 -10.61 -28.37
C LEU A 120 1.32 -10.59 -29.20
N LEU A 121 0.21 -10.20 -28.63
CA LEU A 121 -1.06 -10.08 -29.35
C LEU A 121 -1.01 -8.98 -30.42
N MET A 122 -0.37 -7.84 -30.13
CA MET A 122 -0.17 -6.77 -31.11
C MET A 122 0.65 -7.24 -32.32
N GLU A 123 1.69 -8.04 -32.12
CA GLU A 123 2.45 -8.66 -33.21
C GLU A 123 1.60 -9.67 -33.98
N THR A 124 0.91 -10.57 -33.26
CA THR A 124 0.07 -11.63 -33.86
C THR A 124 -1.03 -11.05 -34.74
N PHE A 125 -1.65 -9.96 -34.32
CA PHE A 125 -2.73 -9.29 -35.05
C PHE A 125 -2.24 -8.11 -35.91
N GLU A 126 -0.96 -8.03 -36.23
CA GLU A 126 -0.36 -7.00 -37.12
C GLU A 126 -0.71 -5.57 -36.69
N GLY A 127 -0.74 -5.28 -35.38
CA GLY A 127 -1.06 -3.97 -34.84
C GLY A 127 -2.56 -3.61 -34.82
N LYS A 128 -3.43 -4.55 -35.15
CA LYS A 128 -4.89 -4.29 -35.18
C LYS A 128 -5.49 -4.34 -33.78
N ILE A 129 -5.47 -3.23 -33.08
CA ILE A 129 -5.88 -3.10 -31.68
C ILE A 129 -7.29 -3.65 -31.38
N ASN A 130 -8.24 -3.52 -32.32
CA ASN A 130 -9.61 -4.04 -32.15
C ASN A 130 -9.66 -5.57 -32.03
N TYR A 131 -8.74 -6.29 -32.68
CA TYR A 131 -8.64 -7.75 -32.54
C TYR A 131 -8.02 -8.12 -31.19
N VAL A 132 -6.97 -7.41 -30.79
CA VAL A 132 -6.35 -7.58 -29.45
C VAL A 132 -7.37 -7.36 -28.35
N GLN A 133 -8.18 -6.29 -28.44
CA GLN A 133 -9.23 -6.00 -27.48
C GLN A 133 -10.24 -7.15 -27.39
N LYS A 134 -10.74 -7.65 -28.52
CA LYS A 134 -11.70 -8.76 -28.54
C LYS A 134 -11.11 -10.03 -27.92
N GLU A 135 -9.86 -10.33 -28.20
CA GLU A 135 -9.17 -11.49 -27.63
C GLU A 135 -9.08 -11.38 -26.11
N LEU A 136 -8.61 -10.23 -25.60
CA LEU A 136 -8.52 -9.99 -24.15
C LEU A 136 -9.90 -9.99 -23.46
N GLU A 137 -10.93 -9.45 -24.11
CA GLU A 137 -12.31 -9.50 -23.59
C GLU A 137 -12.83 -10.93 -23.50
N SER A 138 -12.46 -11.80 -24.47
CA SER A 138 -12.87 -13.21 -24.44
C SER A 138 -12.31 -13.95 -23.22
N TRP A 139 -11.11 -13.61 -22.77
CA TRP A 139 -10.48 -14.22 -21.60
C TRP A 139 -11.16 -13.86 -20.29
N LEU A 140 -11.80 -12.70 -20.21
CA LEU A 140 -12.57 -12.30 -19.01
C LEU A 140 -13.78 -13.20 -18.75
N PHE A 141 -14.31 -13.87 -19.76
CA PHE A 141 -15.41 -14.84 -19.60
C PHE A 141 -14.93 -16.18 -19.05
N LEU A 142 -13.68 -16.57 -19.32
CA LEU A 142 -13.09 -17.82 -18.85
C LEU A 142 -12.76 -17.80 -17.34
N ILE A 143 -12.70 -16.61 -16.72
CA ILE A 143 -12.38 -16.44 -15.30
C ILE A 143 -13.67 -16.43 -14.43
N LYS A 144 -14.85 -16.38 -15.05
CA LYS A 144 -16.14 -16.26 -14.33
C LYS A 144 -16.85 -17.60 -14.10
N GLU A 145 -16.28 -18.70 -14.57
CA GLU A 145 -16.72 -20.07 -14.30
C GLU A 145 -15.84 -20.74 -13.22
#